data_116100a9cda1ece9b905619faa4db6a6
#
_entry.id   116100a9cda1ece9b905619faa4db6a6
#
_cell.length_a   1.000
_cell.length_b   1.000
_cell.length_c   1.000
_cell.angle_alpha   90.00
_cell.angle_beta   90.00
_cell.angle_gamma   90.00
#
_symmetry.space_group_name_H-M   'P 1'
#
loop_
_entity.id
_entity.type
_entity.pdbx_description
1 polymer ?
#
loop_
_entity_poly.entity_id
_entity_poly.type
_entity_poly.pdbx_seq_one_letter_code
_entity_poly.pdbx_strand_id
1 'polypeptide(L)'
;MIITKPKDERILRDAAEISVDILRQLRDVIKEGVTPLELDILAGTLCSKYGVEPAFKSVGGYKYNSCISVNDVAVHGIPKDIPLKKGDLISIDFGIIHKGMFTDHCWTWSVGAPNAKNEKLLLAGKRAVDNAVNKAIVGNKTGDLGYEMESEAKRNGFNVFRMFVGHGIGKSMHQAPEVPAYGSKGSGYLLVDGMVICIECQVVDDSGQVVIDNDGWSARTQSGGDSVMFEYMVIVRDDQPEVLTDTQDWGYVV
;
A
#
# COMPACT_ATOMS: atom_id res chain seq x y z
N MET A 1 -6.81 13.75 5.63
CA MET A 1 -7.35 15.15 5.67
C MET A 1 -8.80 15.15 5.24
N ILE A 2 -9.55 16.26 5.42
CA ILE A 2 -10.88 16.42 4.78
C ILE A 2 -10.74 17.49 3.71
N ILE A 3 -11.15 17.17 2.48
CA ILE A 3 -11.13 18.11 1.36
C ILE A 3 -12.27 19.11 1.55
N THR A 4 -11.92 20.39 1.59
CA THR A 4 -12.88 21.49 1.70
C THR A 4 -12.79 22.47 0.53
N LYS A 5 -11.79 22.31 -0.34
CA LYS A 5 -11.52 23.21 -1.46
C LYS A 5 -11.37 22.43 -2.77
N PRO A 6 -12.08 22.77 -3.84
CA PRO A 6 -11.94 22.13 -5.15
C PRO A 6 -10.51 22.16 -5.72
N LYS A 7 -9.72 23.19 -5.35
CA LYS A 7 -8.31 23.28 -5.74
C LYS A 7 -7.47 22.16 -5.12
N ASP A 8 -7.66 21.87 -3.83
CA ASP A 8 -6.91 20.83 -3.11
C ASP A 8 -7.24 19.44 -3.68
N GLU A 9 -8.51 19.21 -3.96
CA GLU A 9 -8.98 17.96 -4.59
C GLU A 9 -8.34 17.74 -5.98
N ARG A 10 -8.27 18.77 -6.80
CA ARG A 10 -7.63 18.69 -8.12
C ARG A 10 -6.14 18.36 -8.00
N ILE A 11 -5.43 18.99 -7.06
CA ILE A 11 -4.01 18.70 -6.83
C ILE A 11 -3.81 17.26 -6.38
N LEU A 12 -4.69 16.72 -5.53
CA LEU A 12 -4.64 15.31 -5.11
C LEU A 12 -4.85 14.35 -6.27
N ARG A 13 -5.81 14.63 -7.15
CA ARG A 13 -6.03 13.83 -8.38
C ARG A 13 -4.81 13.86 -9.30
N ASP A 14 -4.29 15.06 -9.60
CA ASP A 14 -3.07 15.22 -10.40
C ASP A 14 -1.91 14.43 -9.78
N ALA A 15 -1.74 14.50 -8.45
CA ALA A 15 -0.69 13.78 -7.73
C ALA A 15 -0.88 12.26 -7.82
N ALA A 16 -2.10 11.77 -7.65
CA ALA A 16 -2.41 10.34 -7.73
C ALA A 16 -2.16 9.78 -9.13
N GLU A 17 -2.58 10.50 -10.19
CA GLU A 17 -2.32 10.11 -11.59
C GLU A 17 -0.81 9.98 -11.86
N ILE A 18 -0.01 10.96 -11.42
CA ILE A 18 1.46 10.92 -11.57
C ILE A 18 2.04 9.73 -10.78
N SER A 19 1.57 9.52 -9.55
CA SER A 19 2.06 8.43 -8.69
C SER A 19 1.78 7.06 -9.29
N VAL A 20 0.56 6.84 -9.78
CA VAL A 20 0.15 5.60 -10.45
C VAL A 20 0.95 5.38 -11.75
N ASP A 21 1.19 6.44 -12.53
CA ASP A 21 1.99 6.32 -13.76
C ASP A 21 3.45 5.94 -13.47
N ILE A 22 4.04 6.50 -12.40
CA ILE A 22 5.39 6.11 -11.96
C ILE A 22 5.39 4.64 -11.52
N LEU A 23 4.45 4.21 -10.68
CA LEU A 23 4.38 2.82 -10.22
C LEU A 23 4.17 1.85 -11.39
N ARG A 24 3.39 2.24 -12.42
CA ARG A 24 3.23 1.46 -13.66
C ARG A 24 4.56 1.28 -14.39
N GLN A 25 5.36 2.35 -14.54
CA GLN A 25 6.67 2.27 -15.16
C GLN A 25 7.66 1.41 -14.35
N LEU A 26 7.56 1.40 -13.01
CA LEU A 26 8.32 0.47 -12.16
C LEU A 26 7.90 -0.97 -12.41
N ARG A 27 6.59 -1.26 -12.44
CA ARG A 27 6.05 -2.59 -12.75
C ARG A 27 6.59 -3.14 -14.07
N ASP A 28 6.63 -2.32 -15.10
CA ASP A 28 6.99 -2.73 -16.47
C ASP A 28 8.46 -3.19 -16.60
N VAL A 29 9.30 -2.92 -15.59
CA VAL A 29 10.71 -3.37 -15.55
C VAL A 29 10.97 -4.47 -14.52
N ILE A 30 9.97 -4.86 -13.73
CA ILE A 30 10.10 -5.97 -12.78
C ILE A 30 10.27 -7.27 -13.55
N LYS A 31 11.35 -7.98 -13.29
CA LYS A 31 11.63 -9.32 -13.84
C LYS A 31 12.72 -10.00 -13.04
N GLU A 32 12.93 -11.29 -13.28
CA GLU A 32 14.06 -12.02 -12.73
C GLU A 32 15.39 -11.31 -13.03
N GLY A 33 16.25 -11.19 -12.02
CA GLY A 33 17.56 -10.55 -12.10
C GLY A 33 17.60 -9.06 -11.80
N VAL A 34 16.47 -8.34 -11.83
CA VAL A 34 16.39 -6.93 -11.39
C VAL A 34 16.47 -6.87 -9.87
N THR A 35 17.12 -5.85 -9.32
CA THR A 35 17.20 -5.66 -7.87
C THR A 35 16.19 -4.62 -7.38
N PRO A 36 15.66 -4.75 -6.14
CA PRO A 36 14.89 -3.69 -5.50
C PRO A 36 15.58 -2.33 -5.50
N LEU A 37 16.90 -2.30 -5.35
CA LEU A 37 17.67 -1.05 -5.38
C LEU A 37 17.64 -0.38 -6.76
N GLU A 38 17.71 -1.14 -7.86
CA GLU A 38 17.56 -0.59 -9.22
C GLU A 38 16.17 0.01 -9.43
N LEU A 39 15.11 -0.63 -8.90
CA LEU A 39 13.74 -0.10 -8.94
C LEU A 39 13.60 1.19 -8.14
N ASP A 40 14.20 1.28 -6.96
CA ASP A 40 14.20 2.49 -6.14
C ASP A 40 14.95 3.67 -6.82
N ILE A 41 16.09 3.40 -7.46
CA ILE A 41 16.83 4.40 -8.24
C ILE A 41 15.98 4.89 -9.42
N LEU A 42 15.28 3.98 -10.11
CA LEU A 42 14.36 4.32 -11.18
C LEU A 42 13.20 5.19 -10.67
N ALA A 43 12.61 4.87 -9.50
CA ALA A 43 11.57 5.66 -8.87
C ALA A 43 12.02 7.12 -8.65
N GLY A 44 13.22 7.33 -8.10
CA GLY A 44 13.81 8.67 -7.93
C GLY A 44 14.04 9.40 -9.26
N THR A 45 14.47 8.69 -10.30
CA THR A 45 14.68 9.24 -11.65
C THR A 45 13.35 9.68 -12.26
N LEU A 46 12.31 8.86 -12.13
CA LEU A 46 10.97 9.18 -12.62
C LEU A 46 10.37 10.36 -11.85
N CYS A 47 10.50 10.43 -10.52
CA CYS A 47 10.08 11.60 -9.74
C CYS A 47 10.71 12.88 -10.28
N SER A 48 12.02 12.86 -10.54
CA SER A 48 12.73 14.02 -11.12
C SER A 48 12.19 14.39 -12.50
N LYS A 49 11.89 13.41 -13.34
CA LYS A 49 11.30 13.61 -14.69
C LYS A 49 9.91 14.27 -14.64
N TYR A 50 9.09 13.87 -13.65
CA TYR A 50 7.74 14.44 -13.45
C TYR A 50 7.76 15.75 -12.65
N GLY A 51 8.90 16.18 -12.10
CA GLY A 51 9.01 17.38 -11.28
C GLY A 51 8.31 17.25 -9.94
N VAL A 52 8.34 16.04 -9.35
CA VAL A 52 7.76 15.72 -8.06
C VAL A 52 8.83 15.17 -7.09
N GLU A 53 8.53 15.13 -5.80
CA GLU A 53 9.43 14.58 -4.78
C GLU A 53 8.94 13.22 -4.28
N PRO A 54 9.82 12.22 -4.03
CA PRO A 54 9.44 10.99 -3.36
C PRO A 54 8.94 11.27 -1.93
N ALA A 55 7.75 10.79 -1.58
CA ALA A 55 7.11 11.11 -0.31
C ALA A 55 7.85 10.51 0.89
N PHE A 56 8.37 9.29 0.77
CA PHE A 56 8.97 8.55 1.88
C PHE A 56 10.28 9.18 2.40
N LYS A 57 11.00 9.91 1.57
CA LYS A 57 12.17 10.70 2.02
C LYS A 57 11.83 11.83 3.00
N SER A 58 10.56 12.20 3.10
CA SER A 58 10.09 13.15 4.12
C SER A 58 9.91 12.51 5.50
N VAL A 59 9.90 11.18 5.59
CA VAL A 59 9.82 10.45 6.86
C VAL A 59 11.20 10.43 7.50
N GLY A 60 11.29 10.91 8.72
CA GLY A 60 12.56 11.14 9.40
C GLY A 60 13.44 9.88 9.49
N GLY A 61 14.63 9.95 8.89
CA GLY A 61 15.61 8.86 8.88
C GLY A 61 15.49 7.88 7.68
N TYR A 62 14.39 7.89 6.92
CA TYR A 62 14.27 7.05 5.73
C TYR A 62 15.01 7.69 4.54
N LYS A 63 15.80 6.90 3.80
CA LYS A 63 16.73 7.42 2.79
C LYS A 63 16.34 7.11 1.35
N TYR A 64 15.40 6.18 1.15
CA TYR A 64 15.02 5.66 -0.16
C TYR A 64 13.79 6.37 -0.73
N ASN A 65 13.53 6.16 -2.01
CA ASN A 65 12.42 6.79 -2.74
C ASN A 65 11.11 6.02 -2.54
N SER A 66 11.21 4.72 -2.22
CA SER A 66 10.13 3.77 -2.08
C SER A 66 10.42 2.76 -0.98
N CYS A 67 9.42 2.06 -0.45
CA CYS A 67 9.62 0.84 0.31
C CYS A 67 9.43 -0.35 -0.64
N ILE A 68 10.40 -1.26 -0.69
CA ILE A 68 10.30 -2.45 -1.54
C ILE A 68 10.49 -3.69 -0.69
N SER A 69 9.40 -4.40 -0.49
CA SER A 69 9.31 -5.58 0.35
C SER A 69 9.29 -6.84 -0.51
N VAL A 70 10.08 -7.85 -0.15
CA VAL A 70 10.21 -9.10 -0.91
C VAL A 70 9.91 -10.28 0.00
N ASN A 71 9.01 -11.17 -0.44
CA ASN A 71 8.63 -12.43 0.21
C ASN A 71 8.14 -12.24 1.66
N ASP A 72 8.96 -12.57 2.65
CA ASP A 72 8.64 -12.51 4.08
C ASP A 72 8.74 -11.10 4.69
N VAL A 73 9.25 -10.12 3.96
CA VAL A 73 9.19 -8.71 4.36
C VAL A 73 7.80 -8.18 4.02
N ALA A 74 7.02 -7.82 5.04
CA ALA A 74 5.62 -7.46 4.87
C ALA A 74 5.40 -5.97 4.60
N VAL A 75 6.24 -5.10 5.18
CA VAL A 75 6.13 -3.65 5.00
C VAL A 75 7.46 -2.95 5.33
N HIS A 76 7.64 -1.72 4.85
CA HIS A 76 8.81 -0.87 5.04
C HIS A 76 10.14 -1.51 4.61
N GLY A 77 10.09 -2.42 3.64
CA GLY A 77 11.29 -3.09 3.12
C GLY A 77 12.29 -2.08 2.55
N ILE A 78 13.54 -2.15 3.05
CA ILE A 78 14.64 -1.38 2.48
C ILE A 78 15.01 -1.98 1.13
N PRO A 79 15.06 -1.18 0.05
CA PRO A 79 15.49 -1.66 -1.27
C PRO A 79 16.92 -2.22 -1.23
N LYS A 80 17.06 -3.53 -1.45
CA LYS A 80 18.35 -4.25 -1.39
C LYS A 80 18.91 -4.49 -2.78
N ASP A 81 20.24 -4.56 -2.89
CA ASP A 81 20.94 -4.97 -4.10
C ASP A 81 21.05 -6.51 -4.18
N ILE A 82 19.89 -7.16 -4.18
CA ILE A 82 19.74 -8.61 -4.27
C ILE A 82 18.79 -8.90 -5.44
N PRO A 83 19.27 -9.61 -6.48
CA PRO A 83 18.45 -9.90 -7.65
C PRO A 83 17.19 -10.69 -7.32
N LEU A 84 16.05 -10.25 -7.85
CA LEU A 84 14.78 -10.97 -7.79
C LEU A 84 14.88 -12.30 -8.51
N LYS A 85 14.20 -13.30 -7.99
CA LYS A 85 14.10 -14.65 -8.55
C LYS A 85 12.68 -14.91 -9.04
N LYS A 86 12.56 -15.82 -9.99
CA LYS A 86 11.24 -16.30 -10.43
C LYS A 86 10.49 -16.91 -9.25
N GLY A 87 9.25 -16.47 -9.07
CA GLY A 87 8.37 -16.85 -7.97
C GLY A 87 8.44 -15.95 -6.74
N ASP A 88 9.38 -15.00 -6.68
CA ASP A 88 9.39 -13.99 -5.61
C ASP A 88 8.13 -13.14 -5.66
N LEU A 89 7.61 -12.80 -4.48
CA LEU A 89 6.60 -11.76 -4.29
C LEU A 89 7.31 -10.44 -4.02
N ILE A 90 6.96 -9.40 -4.76
CA ILE A 90 7.51 -8.06 -4.58
C ILE A 90 6.38 -7.06 -4.38
N SER A 91 6.37 -6.38 -3.25
CA SER A 91 5.49 -5.24 -2.95
C SER A 91 6.28 -3.95 -3.12
N ILE A 92 5.78 -3.05 -3.96
CA ILE A 92 6.33 -1.70 -4.09
C ILE A 92 5.32 -0.74 -3.49
N ASP A 93 5.70 -0.16 -2.37
CA ASP A 93 4.98 0.87 -1.66
C ASP A 93 5.62 2.22 -2.00
N PHE A 94 4.81 3.12 -2.58
CA PHE A 94 5.30 4.30 -3.25
C PHE A 94 4.33 5.48 -3.12
N GLY A 95 4.90 6.64 -2.86
CA GLY A 95 4.18 7.89 -2.83
C GLY A 95 5.02 9.07 -3.31
N ILE A 96 4.35 10.14 -3.67
CA ILE A 96 4.99 11.40 -4.09
C ILE A 96 4.43 12.60 -3.32
N ILE A 97 5.18 13.70 -3.39
CA ILE A 97 4.72 15.04 -2.99
C ILE A 97 4.57 15.88 -4.25
N HIS A 98 3.35 16.31 -4.54
CA HIS A 98 3.04 17.22 -5.65
C HIS A 98 2.33 18.47 -5.12
N LYS A 99 2.91 19.66 -5.33
CA LYS A 99 2.34 20.94 -4.85
C LYS A 99 1.91 20.93 -3.38
N GLY A 100 2.69 20.23 -2.52
CA GLY A 100 2.44 20.10 -1.08
C GLY A 100 1.35 19.10 -0.70
N MET A 101 0.87 18.26 -1.62
CA MET A 101 -0.02 17.14 -1.36
C MET A 101 0.74 15.83 -1.50
N PHE A 102 0.49 14.91 -0.58
CA PHE A 102 1.10 13.59 -0.50
C PHE A 102 0.18 12.54 -1.13
N THR A 103 0.79 11.55 -1.79
CA THR A 103 0.13 10.30 -2.17
C THR A 103 0.82 9.13 -1.51
N ASP A 104 0.09 8.03 -1.39
CA ASP A 104 0.55 6.75 -0.89
C ASP A 104 -0.24 5.62 -1.50
N HIS A 105 0.44 4.57 -1.97
CA HIS A 105 -0.21 3.36 -2.48
C HIS A 105 0.79 2.22 -2.67
N CYS A 106 0.31 0.99 -2.55
CA CYS A 106 1.14 -0.20 -2.68
C CYS A 106 0.48 -1.25 -3.57
N TRP A 107 1.31 -1.96 -4.33
CA TRP A 107 0.88 -3.12 -5.09
C TRP A 107 1.90 -4.24 -5.00
N THR A 108 1.40 -5.48 -4.93
CA THR A 108 2.25 -6.68 -4.92
C THR A 108 2.14 -7.44 -6.23
N TRP A 109 3.29 -7.84 -6.76
CA TRP A 109 3.40 -8.75 -7.92
C TRP A 109 4.17 -10.01 -7.58
N SER A 110 3.90 -11.07 -8.34
CA SER A 110 4.78 -12.24 -8.46
C SER A 110 5.70 -12.08 -9.66
N VAL A 111 6.97 -12.34 -9.48
CA VAL A 111 7.96 -12.39 -10.58
C VAL A 111 7.78 -13.70 -11.34
N GLY A 112 7.08 -13.65 -12.47
CA GLY A 112 6.60 -14.84 -13.17
C GLY A 112 5.46 -15.55 -12.42
N ALA A 113 5.09 -16.75 -12.88
CA ALA A 113 3.95 -17.48 -12.32
C ALA A 113 4.15 -17.82 -10.84
N PRO A 114 3.23 -17.42 -9.94
CA PRO A 114 3.29 -17.76 -8.53
C PRO A 114 3.03 -19.26 -8.33
N ASN A 115 3.48 -19.81 -7.20
CA ASN A 115 2.99 -21.11 -6.74
C ASN A 115 1.53 -20.99 -6.24
N ALA A 116 0.83 -22.11 -6.09
CA ALA A 116 -0.60 -22.12 -5.72
C ALA A 116 -0.89 -21.42 -4.37
N LYS A 117 0.05 -21.48 -3.42
CA LYS A 117 -0.08 -20.80 -2.12
C LYS A 117 0.02 -19.27 -2.30
N ASN A 118 1.03 -18.82 -3.04
CA ASN A 118 1.26 -17.39 -3.28
C ASN A 118 0.18 -16.78 -4.17
N GLU A 119 -0.36 -17.53 -5.14
CA GLU A 119 -1.53 -17.10 -5.91
C GLU A 119 -2.74 -16.86 -4.99
N LYS A 120 -3.00 -17.78 -4.06
CA LYS A 120 -4.08 -17.62 -3.07
C LYS A 120 -3.84 -16.45 -2.13
N LEU A 121 -2.58 -16.22 -1.72
CA LEU A 121 -2.19 -15.10 -0.86
C LEU A 121 -2.39 -13.75 -1.57
N LEU A 122 -1.95 -13.62 -2.82
CA LEU A 122 -2.15 -12.44 -3.67
C LEU A 122 -3.64 -12.10 -3.82
N LEU A 123 -4.46 -13.11 -4.15
CA LEU A 123 -5.91 -12.94 -4.29
C LEU A 123 -6.57 -12.53 -2.97
N ALA A 124 -6.16 -13.12 -1.85
CA ALA A 124 -6.70 -12.79 -0.53
C ALA A 124 -6.34 -11.35 -0.13
N GLY A 125 -5.09 -10.93 -0.35
CA GLY A 125 -4.63 -9.57 -0.05
C GLY A 125 -5.38 -8.52 -0.88
N LYS A 126 -5.45 -8.71 -2.19
CA LYS A 126 -6.19 -7.79 -3.08
C LYS A 126 -7.67 -7.69 -2.68
N ARG A 127 -8.35 -8.82 -2.48
CA ARG A 127 -9.76 -8.84 -2.08
C ARG A 127 -10.00 -8.22 -0.71
N ALA A 128 -9.05 -8.39 0.22
CA ALA A 128 -9.16 -7.79 1.54
C ALA A 128 -9.27 -6.26 1.43
N VAL A 129 -8.39 -5.63 0.66
CA VAL A 129 -8.40 -4.17 0.48
C VAL A 129 -9.59 -3.74 -0.39
N ASP A 130 -9.91 -4.44 -1.49
CA ASP A 130 -11.07 -4.12 -2.33
C ASP A 130 -12.39 -4.13 -1.53
N ASN A 131 -12.58 -5.14 -0.64
CA ASN A 131 -13.74 -5.22 0.24
C ASN A 131 -13.80 -4.05 1.23
N ALA A 132 -12.65 -3.62 1.76
CA ALA A 132 -12.57 -2.46 2.65
C ALA A 132 -12.87 -1.15 1.91
N VAL A 133 -12.32 -0.98 0.70
CA VAL A 133 -12.62 0.20 -0.15
C VAL A 133 -14.11 0.36 -0.35
N ASN A 134 -14.84 -0.73 -0.66
CA ASN A 134 -16.30 -0.70 -0.82
C ASN A 134 -17.07 -0.27 0.45
N LYS A 135 -16.40 -0.24 1.62
CA LYS A 135 -16.96 0.27 2.88
C LYS A 135 -16.53 1.70 3.22
N ALA A 136 -15.67 2.33 2.40
CA ALA A 136 -15.19 3.68 2.64
C ALA A 136 -16.23 4.75 2.23
N ILE A 137 -17.45 4.63 2.74
CA ILE A 137 -18.57 5.55 2.49
C ILE A 137 -18.96 6.28 3.78
N VAL A 138 -19.62 7.42 3.61
CA VAL A 138 -20.10 8.24 4.74
C VAL A 138 -21.00 7.42 5.67
N GLY A 139 -20.80 7.59 6.97
CA GLY A 139 -21.57 6.92 8.02
C GLY A 139 -20.97 5.59 8.49
N ASN A 140 -20.14 4.94 7.70
CA ASN A 140 -19.35 3.81 8.17
C ASN A 140 -18.18 4.29 9.06
N LYS A 141 -17.49 3.37 9.69
CA LYS A 141 -16.34 3.64 10.58
C LYS A 141 -15.12 2.86 10.14
N THR A 142 -13.93 3.28 10.57
CA THR A 142 -12.67 2.61 10.22
C THR A 142 -12.64 1.13 10.63
N GLY A 143 -13.32 0.76 11.71
CA GLY A 143 -13.47 -0.64 12.12
C GLY A 143 -14.33 -1.51 11.18
N ASP A 144 -15.21 -0.90 10.38
CA ASP A 144 -15.96 -1.62 9.33
C ASP A 144 -15.01 -2.03 8.21
N LEU A 145 -14.07 -1.16 7.83
CA LEU A 145 -13.02 -1.44 6.85
C LEU A 145 -12.11 -2.56 7.36
N GLY A 146 -11.60 -2.41 8.59
CA GLY A 146 -10.72 -3.41 9.21
C GLY A 146 -11.37 -4.77 9.36
N TYR A 147 -12.66 -4.81 9.68
CA TYR A 147 -13.42 -6.06 9.75
C TYR A 147 -13.43 -6.80 8.40
N GLU A 148 -13.65 -6.10 7.29
CA GLU A 148 -13.67 -6.72 5.96
C GLU A 148 -12.28 -7.26 5.58
N MET A 149 -11.20 -6.50 5.85
CA MET A 149 -9.83 -6.95 5.57
C MET A 149 -9.46 -8.20 6.36
N GLU A 150 -9.63 -8.17 7.68
CA GLU A 150 -9.31 -9.31 8.54
C GLU A 150 -10.18 -10.54 8.22
N SER A 151 -11.46 -10.33 7.94
CA SER A 151 -12.39 -11.42 7.61
C SER A 151 -12.03 -12.10 6.30
N GLU A 152 -11.59 -11.34 5.28
CA GLU A 152 -11.16 -11.91 4.00
C GLU A 152 -9.87 -12.72 4.17
N ALA A 153 -8.86 -12.19 4.87
CA ALA A 153 -7.63 -12.90 5.15
C ALA A 153 -7.91 -14.23 5.87
N LYS A 154 -8.70 -14.20 6.95
CA LYS A 154 -9.07 -15.39 7.74
C LYS A 154 -9.85 -16.43 6.94
N ARG A 155 -10.81 -16.02 6.09
CA ARG A 155 -11.56 -16.95 5.20
C ARG A 155 -10.63 -17.74 4.27
N ASN A 156 -9.50 -17.15 3.91
CA ASN A 156 -8.50 -17.78 3.07
C ASN A 156 -7.38 -18.49 3.87
N GLY A 157 -7.46 -18.54 5.20
CA GLY A 157 -6.48 -19.22 6.07
C GLY A 157 -5.22 -18.40 6.33
N PHE A 158 -5.29 -17.10 6.10
CA PHE A 158 -4.20 -16.14 6.34
C PHE A 158 -4.51 -15.20 7.51
N ASN A 159 -3.54 -14.39 7.91
CA ASN A 159 -3.69 -13.36 8.93
C ASN A 159 -3.32 -11.98 8.37
N VAL A 160 -3.66 -10.93 9.12
CA VAL A 160 -3.24 -9.56 8.85
C VAL A 160 -2.18 -9.12 9.85
N PHE A 161 -1.26 -8.29 9.40
CA PHE A 161 -0.36 -7.56 10.31
C PHE A 161 -1.18 -6.55 11.12
N ARG A 162 -0.84 -6.41 12.41
CA ARG A 162 -1.58 -5.51 13.31
C ARG A 162 -0.76 -4.31 13.78
N MET A 163 0.55 -4.32 13.50
CA MET A 163 1.47 -3.28 13.96
C MET A 163 1.41 -2.03 13.08
N PHE A 164 1.17 -2.22 11.80
CA PHE A 164 1.08 -1.13 10.82
C PHE A 164 -0.37 -1.01 10.35
N VAL A 165 -0.81 0.23 10.14
CA VAL A 165 -2.21 0.53 9.87
C VAL A 165 -2.32 1.64 8.83
N GLY A 166 -3.35 1.61 8.04
CA GLY A 166 -3.71 2.69 7.15
C GLY A 166 -4.01 3.98 7.92
N HIS A 167 -4.07 5.08 7.22
CA HIS A 167 -4.07 6.41 7.83
C HIS A 167 -4.77 7.47 6.97
N GLY A 168 -5.11 8.58 7.58
CA GLY A 168 -5.44 9.78 6.83
C GLY A 168 -4.20 10.33 6.11
N ILE A 169 -4.40 10.98 4.96
CA ILE A 169 -3.33 11.54 4.15
C ILE A 169 -3.74 12.89 3.54
N GLY A 170 -2.78 13.67 3.05
CA GLY A 170 -3.05 14.93 2.35
C GLY A 170 -1.87 15.89 2.39
N LYS A 171 -1.83 16.84 3.31
CA LYS A 171 -0.71 17.80 3.45
C LYS A 171 0.47 17.26 4.25
N SER A 172 0.36 16.08 4.78
CA SER A 172 1.43 15.27 5.34
C SER A 172 1.12 13.81 5.08
N MET A 173 2.16 12.99 5.10
CA MET A 173 2.11 11.56 4.81
C MET A 173 1.09 10.86 5.72
N HIS A 174 1.28 10.94 7.01
CA HIS A 174 0.43 10.29 7.99
C HIS A 174 -0.39 11.33 8.78
N GLN A 175 -1.70 11.14 8.79
CA GLN A 175 -2.67 11.96 9.53
C GLN A 175 -3.74 11.06 10.15
N ALA A 176 -4.47 11.58 11.13
CA ALA A 176 -5.70 10.94 11.58
C ALA A 176 -6.76 10.89 10.45
N PRO A 177 -7.64 9.86 10.45
CA PRO A 177 -7.70 8.77 11.42
C PRO A 177 -6.73 7.64 11.10
N GLU A 178 -6.46 6.77 12.08
CA GLU A 178 -5.92 5.43 11.81
C GLU A 178 -7.00 4.53 11.19
N VAL A 179 -6.56 3.67 10.24
CA VAL A 179 -7.40 2.71 9.52
C VAL A 179 -6.79 1.31 9.67
N PRO A 180 -6.96 0.65 10.83
CA PRO A 180 -6.42 -0.68 11.05
C PRO A 180 -6.98 -1.72 10.07
N ALA A 181 -6.14 -2.67 9.62
CA ALA A 181 -6.57 -3.80 8.81
C ALA A 181 -7.34 -4.88 9.62
N TYR A 182 -7.78 -4.55 10.82
CA TYR A 182 -8.57 -5.39 11.72
C TYR A 182 -9.57 -4.54 12.50
N GLY A 183 -10.61 -5.17 13.02
CA GLY A 183 -11.59 -4.43 13.82
C GLY A 183 -12.92 -5.12 13.99
N SER A 184 -13.86 -4.39 14.58
CA SER A 184 -15.25 -4.82 14.74
C SER A 184 -16.19 -3.85 14.02
N LYS A 185 -17.26 -4.37 13.45
CA LYS A 185 -18.27 -3.52 12.78
C LYS A 185 -18.79 -2.44 13.73
N GLY A 186 -18.89 -1.24 13.19
CA GLY A 186 -19.37 -0.04 13.90
C GLY A 186 -18.38 0.53 14.92
N SER A 187 -17.12 0.08 14.96
CA SER A 187 -16.07 0.64 15.82
C SER A 187 -15.16 1.61 15.08
N GLY A 188 -14.35 2.35 15.83
CA GLY A 188 -13.37 3.29 15.28
C GLY A 188 -13.91 4.65 14.90
N TYR A 189 -13.21 5.36 14.01
CA TYR A 189 -13.53 6.71 13.58
C TYR A 189 -14.65 6.74 12.53
N LEU A 190 -15.55 7.70 12.66
CA LEU A 190 -16.61 7.93 11.68
C LEU A 190 -16.04 8.49 10.37
N LEU A 191 -16.42 7.89 9.26
CA LEU A 191 -16.06 8.35 7.92
C LEU A 191 -17.02 9.47 7.50
N VAL A 192 -16.48 10.55 6.98
CA VAL A 192 -17.23 11.72 6.53
C VAL A 192 -16.84 12.10 5.10
N ASP A 193 -17.73 12.75 4.36
CA ASP A 193 -17.48 13.17 2.97
C ASP A 193 -16.21 14.02 2.85
N GLY A 194 -15.45 13.76 1.79
CA GLY A 194 -14.20 14.44 1.51
C GLY A 194 -13.01 13.99 2.38
N MET A 195 -13.17 13.02 3.27
CA MET A 195 -12.06 12.45 4.03
C MET A 195 -11.16 11.65 3.10
N VAL A 196 -9.85 11.93 3.13
CA VAL A 196 -8.85 11.21 2.34
C VAL A 196 -8.08 10.26 3.25
N ILE A 197 -8.10 8.98 2.91
CA ILE A 197 -7.50 7.90 3.69
C ILE A 197 -6.73 6.93 2.80
N CYS A 198 -5.68 6.34 3.34
CA CYS A 198 -5.00 5.16 2.84
C CYS A 198 -5.63 3.92 3.47
N ILE A 199 -6.07 3.00 2.63
CA ILE A 199 -6.64 1.71 3.03
C ILE A 199 -5.64 0.65 2.60
N GLU A 200 -4.88 0.12 3.55
CA GLU A 200 -3.80 -0.82 3.34
C GLU A 200 -3.99 -2.10 4.14
N CYS A 201 -3.49 -3.20 3.61
CA CYS A 201 -3.50 -4.49 4.29
C CYS A 201 -2.26 -5.29 3.93
N GLN A 202 -1.49 -5.66 4.94
CA GLN A 202 -0.45 -6.67 4.84
C GLN A 202 -1.07 -8.01 5.24
N VAL A 203 -1.30 -8.89 4.25
CA VAL A 203 -1.77 -10.26 4.48
C VAL A 203 -0.59 -11.20 4.49
N VAL A 204 -0.53 -12.05 5.51
CA VAL A 204 0.63 -12.89 5.81
C VAL A 204 0.25 -14.37 5.98
N ASP A 205 1.15 -15.23 5.52
CA ASP A 205 1.00 -16.68 5.60
C ASP A 205 1.60 -17.22 6.92
N ASP A 206 1.26 -16.57 8.04
CA ASP A 206 1.66 -17.01 9.37
C ASP A 206 0.74 -16.44 10.47
N SER A 207 1.23 -16.42 11.73
CA SER A 207 0.50 -15.88 12.89
C SER A 207 0.32 -14.36 12.88
N GLY A 208 0.93 -13.63 11.94
CA GLY A 208 0.93 -12.16 11.92
C GLY A 208 1.88 -11.52 12.93
N GLN A 209 2.79 -12.30 13.53
CA GLN A 209 3.83 -11.77 14.42
C GLN A 209 4.96 -11.14 13.61
N VAL A 210 5.50 -10.04 14.14
CA VAL A 210 6.42 -9.14 13.44
C VAL A 210 7.80 -9.18 14.08
N VAL A 211 8.84 -9.18 13.23
CA VAL A 211 10.22 -8.90 13.63
C VAL A 211 10.71 -7.71 12.80
N ILE A 212 11.28 -6.73 13.46
CA ILE A 212 11.95 -5.61 12.77
C ILE A 212 13.41 -6.01 12.54
N ASP A 213 13.87 -5.90 11.30
CA ASP A 213 15.25 -6.17 10.92
C ASP A 213 16.23 -5.19 11.56
N ASN A 214 17.52 -5.55 11.54
CA ASN A 214 18.60 -4.71 12.05
C ASN A 214 18.78 -3.39 11.29
N ASP A 215 18.14 -3.23 10.13
CA ASP A 215 18.09 -1.96 9.39
C ASP A 215 17.17 -0.92 10.06
N GLY A 216 16.37 -1.34 11.04
CA GLY A 216 15.46 -0.52 11.83
C GLY A 216 14.15 -0.17 11.12
N TRP A 217 13.91 -0.71 9.91
CA TRP A 217 12.75 -0.41 9.07
C TRP A 217 11.98 -1.65 8.63
N SER A 218 12.68 -2.59 7.96
CA SER A 218 12.05 -3.76 7.35
C SER A 218 11.33 -4.60 8.41
N ALA A 219 10.01 -4.67 8.29
CA ALA A 219 9.16 -5.50 9.15
C ALA A 219 8.83 -6.80 8.41
N ARG A 220 9.26 -7.92 8.98
CA ARG A 220 9.04 -9.24 8.39
C ARG A 220 8.21 -10.15 9.26
N THR A 221 7.68 -11.19 8.66
CA THR A 221 7.02 -12.26 9.36
C THR A 221 8.02 -13.02 10.25
N GLN A 222 7.63 -13.33 11.47
CA GLN A 222 8.52 -14.04 12.40
C GLN A 222 8.83 -15.48 11.93
N SER A 223 7.91 -16.11 11.24
CA SER A 223 8.06 -17.48 10.74
C SER A 223 8.85 -17.58 9.43
N GLY A 224 9.09 -16.47 8.73
CA GLY A 224 9.60 -16.46 7.36
C GLY A 224 8.54 -16.83 6.31
N GLY A 225 7.25 -16.81 6.68
CA GLY A 225 6.15 -16.99 5.74
C GLY A 225 5.99 -15.78 4.81
N ASP A 226 5.55 -16.02 3.57
CA ASP A 226 5.36 -14.97 2.58
C ASP A 226 4.27 -13.97 2.99
N SER A 227 4.39 -12.75 2.48
CA SER A 227 3.43 -11.66 2.70
C SER A 227 3.14 -10.93 1.40
N VAL A 228 1.98 -10.28 1.36
CA VAL A 228 1.56 -9.35 0.30
C VAL A 228 1.00 -8.09 0.93
N MET A 229 1.18 -6.96 0.26
CA MET A 229 0.60 -5.68 0.64
C MET A 229 -0.12 -5.07 -0.56
N PHE A 230 -1.35 -4.63 -0.32
CA PHE A 230 -2.11 -3.81 -1.26
C PHE A 230 -2.62 -2.59 -0.53
N GLU A 231 -2.63 -1.46 -1.22
CA GLU A 231 -3.05 -0.19 -0.65
C GLU A 231 -3.62 0.73 -1.72
N TYR A 232 -4.70 1.41 -1.36
CA TYR A 232 -5.29 2.48 -2.15
C TYR A 232 -5.46 3.75 -1.34
N MET A 233 -5.18 4.88 -1.96
CA MET A 233 -5.58 6.20 -1.48
C MET A 233 -6.99 6.50 -1.97
N VAL A 234 -7.91 6.80 -1.04
CA VAL A 234 -9.34 6.89 -1.31
C VAL A 234 -9.92 8.19 -0.75
N ILE A 235 -10.85 8.82 -1.48
CA ILE A 235 -11.74 9.85 -0.93
C ILE A 235 -13.05 9.18 -0.52
N VAL A 236 -13.43 9.35 0.75
CA VAL A 236 -14.76 8.94 1.25
C VAL A 236 -15.82 9.80 0.60
N ARG A 237 -16.88 9.17 0.09
CA ARG A 237 -18.06 9.81 -0.50
C ARG A 237 -19.35 9.20 0.07
N ASP A 238 -20.48 9.83 -0.22
CA ASP A 238 -21.79 9.39 0.31
C ASP A 238 -22.16 7.96 -0.13
N ASP A 239 -22.17 7.69 -1.43
CA ASP A 239 -22.69 6.43 -1.97
C ASP A 239 -21.59 5.47 -2.44
N GLN A 240 -20.50 5.99 -3.02
CA GLN A 240 -19.41 5.21 -3.57
C GLN A 240 -18.07 5.91 -3.32
N PRO A 241 -17.09 5.22 -2.71
CA PRO A 241 -15.76 5.79 -2.50
C PRO A 241 -15.08 6.08 -3.84
N GLU A 242 -14.26 7.11 -3.84
CA GLU A 242 -13.46 7.45 -4.99
C GLU A 242 -12.01 7.01 -4.79
N VAL A 243 -11.58 6.01 -5.56
CA VAL A 243 -10.19 5.53 -5.53
C VAL A 243 -9.34 6.48 -6.35
N LEU A 244 -8.40 7.19 -5.68
CA LEU A 244 -7.50 8.13 -6.33
C LEU A 244 -6.32 7.41 -7.02
N THR A 245 -5.71 6.45 -6.32
CA THR A 245 -4.61 5.64 -6.85
C THR A 245 -5.17 4.36 -7.47
N ASP A 246 -5.94 4.52 -8.56
CA ASP A 246 -6.69 3.44 -9.17
C ASP A 246 -5.79 2.46 -9.91
N THR A 247 -5.49 1.36 -9.24
CA THR A 247 -4.75 0.20 -9.75
C THR A 247 -5.59 -1.08 -9.65
N GLN A 248 -6.91 -0.96 -9.41
CA GLN A 248 -7.80 -2.10 -9.13
C GLN A 248 -7.82 -3.15 -10.26
N ASP A 249 -7.68 -2.72 -11.51
CA ASP A 249 -7.65 -3.58 -12.70
C ASP A 249 -6.27 -4.19 -13.00
N TRP A 250 -5.25 -3.90 -12.17
CA TRP A 250 -3.92 -4.43 -12.41
C TRP A 250 -3.84 -5.92 -12.08
N GLY A 251 -3.10 -6.63 -12.96
CA GLY A 251 -2.69 -8.00 -12.67
C GLY A 251 -1.59 -8.04 -11.59
N TYR A 252 -1.39 -9.21 -11.03
CA TYR A 252 -0.38 -9.46 -9.99
C TYR A 252 0.74 -10.41 -10.45
N VAL A 253 0.91 -10.58 -11.76
CA VAL A 253 2.03 -11.35 -12.36
C VAL A 253 2.78 -10.46 -13.34
N VAL A 254 4.09 -10.42 -13.23
CA VAL A 254 5.03 -9.68 -14.08
C VAL A 254 6.17 -10.57 -14.58
#